data_ec1d96c83eb188602067b514f4480d08
#
_entry.id   ec1d96c83eb188602067b514f4480d08
#
_cell.length_a   1.000
_cell.length_b   1.000
_cell.length_c   1.000
_cell.angle_alpha   90.00
_cell.angle_beta   90.00
_cell.angle_gamma   90.00
#
_symmetry.space_group_name_H-M   'P 1'
#
loop_
_entity.id
_entity.type
_entity.pdbx_description
1 polymer ?
#
loop_
_entity_poly.entity_id
_entity_poly.type
_entity_poly.pdbx_seq_one_letter_code
_entity_poly.pdbx_strand_id
1 'polypeptide(L)'
;MRSVRILRLAAGGEGVGKLPDGKTVFVPRTAPGDLIEVREVRQHKRFARAKVGHLIEASVERVEPRCPHYVEDECGGCQLQHINYETQLKSRSAVVGDALRRLARRDVSDPAITPATKTYDYRTKVTLHASSDGRKIGLHRYGRADQLFDLKWCHITVPELMELWQGLQAVRPLLPRRLTRVMLRMDRTGGRHVVLRTGPGEVWSGFEQLRRELTRRNISATIWYQPEGGAARAIAGAGEAFPATVFEQVNPEMGDAVRNFAVQQLGDVAGRHVWDLYSGIGETTLQLIGLGATVESVELDRRAVAEAEARGPSARRHTGRVEDLLGELRPADLIVANPPRTGMDERVTAELSRLAPKRLVYISCDPATLARDLQRMDSLRLTRVQAFDLFPQTSHVETVAVLEPV
;
A
#
# COMPACT_ATOMS: atom_id res chain seq x y z
N MET A 1 -32.17 20.28 -11.40
CA MET A 1 -30.96 19.97 -10.57
C MET A 1 -30.99 18.50 -10.20
N ARG A 2 -29.87 17.82 -10.23
CA ARG A 2 -29.83 16.37 -9.92
C ARG A 2 -29.29 16.19 -8.52
N SER A 3 -30.19 16.01 -7.55
CA SER A 3 -29.81 15.66 -6.18
C SER A 3 -29.58 14.15 -6.04
N VAL A 4 -28.58 13.78 -5.23
CA VAL A 4 -28.18 12.40 -4.98
C VAL A 4 -27.89 12.22 -3.51
N ARG A 5 -28.53 11.22 -2.88
CA ARG A 5 -28.14 10.77 -1.55
C ARG A 5 -27.05 9.71 -1.66
N ILE A 6 -25.97 9.89 -0.90
CA ILE A 6 -24.87 8.96 -0.85
C ILE A 6 -25.21 7.84 0.16
N LEU A 7 -25.20 6.60 -0.32
CA LEU A 7 -25.62 5.44 0.44
C LEU A 7 -24.46 4.72 1.14
N ARG A 8 -23.30 4.65 0.48
CA ARG A 8 -22.11 3.93 0.95
C ARG A 8 -20.86 4.39 0.19
N LEU A 9 -19.69 3.87 0.57
CA LEU A 9 -18.45 4.06 -0.20
C LEU A 9 -18.17 2.86 -1.11
N ALA A 10 -17.49 3.13 -2.21
CA ALA A 10 -16.87 2.13 -3.08
C ALA A 10 -15.41 1.86 -2.68
N ALA A 11 -14.78 0.82 -3.25
CA ALA A 11 -13.40 0.44 -3.00
C ALA A 11 -12.38 1.58 -3.23
N GLY A 12 -12.66 2.52 -4.17
CA GLY A 12 -11.82 3.70 -4.40
C GLY A 12 -12.05 4.86 -3.43
N GLY A 13 -12.95 4.72 -2.44
CA GLY A 13 -13.33 5.79 -1.52
C GLY A 13 -14.34 6.78 -2.08
N GLU A 14 -14.87 6.54 -3.29
CA GLU A 14 -15.93 7.36 -3.88
C GLU A 14 -17.28 7.00 -3.24
N GLY A 15 -18.09 8.01 -2.92
CA GLY A 15 -19.46 7.76 -2.48
C GLY A 15 -20.33 7.20 -3.62
N VAL A 16 -21.22 6.30 -3.28
CA VAL A 16 -22.14 5.63 -4.20
C VAL A 16 -23.56 6.08 -3.93
N GLY A 17 -24.24 6.59 -4.93
CA GLY A 17 -25.64 6.97 -4.90
C GLY A 17 -26.39 6.52 -6.15
N LYS A 18 -27.64 7.00 -6.27
CA LYS A 18 -28.50 6.79 -7.44
C LYS A 18 -28.88 8.12 -8.05
N LEU A 19 -28.74 8.23 -9.36
CA LEU A 19 -29.34 9.34 -10.14
C LEU A 19 -30.85 9.17 -10.19
N PRO A 20 -31.61 10.23 -10.55
CA PRO A 20 -33.08 10.14 -10.66
C PRO A 20 -33.57 9.07 -11.63
N ASP A 21 -32.77 8.69 -12.62
CA ASP A 21 -33.07 7.60 -13.57
C ASP A 21 -32.72 6.20 -13.02
N GLY A 22 -32.31 6.11 -11.74
CA GLY A 22 -31.95 4.85 -11.08
C GLY A 22 -30.51 4.39 -11.33
N LYS A 23 -29.77 5.03 -12.22
CA LYS A 23 -28.38 4.66 -12.52
C LYS A 23 -27.45 4.93 -11.34
N THR A 24 -26.55 3.98 -11.04
CA THR A 24 -25.53 4.15 -10.01
C THR A 24 -24.56 5.26 -10.39
N VAL A 25 -24.29 6.17 -9.46
CA VAL A 25 -23.31 7.25 -9.62
C VAL A 25 -22.23 7.16 -8.55
N PHE A 26 -20.98 7.39 -8.97
CA PHE A 26 -19.81 7.48 -8.10
C PHE A 26 -19.38 8.93 -7.99
N VAL A 27 -19.23 9.43 -6.76
CA VAL A 27 -18.89 10.83 -6.48
C VAL A 27 -17.77 10.88 -5.44
N PRO A 28 -16.56 11.34 -5.81
CA PRO A 28 -15.46 11.44 -4.86
C PRO A 28 -15.72 12.48 -3.77
N ARG A 29 -15.07 12.32 -2.62
CA ARG A 29 -15.11 13.24 -1.47
C ARG A 29 -16.50 13.47 -0.88
N THR A 30 -17.32 12.44 -0.91
CA THR A 30 -18.64 12.40 -0.28
C THR A 30 -18.68 11.34 0.82
N ALA A 31 -19.46 11.60 1.85
CA ALA A 31 -19.68 10.70 3.00
C ALA A 31 -21.03 9.97 2.85
N PRO A 32 -21.16 8.72 3.36
CA PRO A 32 -22.47 8.07 3.50
C PRO A 32 -23.42 8.97 4.27
N GLY A 33 -24.65 9.16 3.75
CA GLY A 33 -25.64 10.07 4.33
C GLY A 33 -25.66 11.47 3.73
N ASP A 34 -24.64 11.92 3.01
CA ASP A 34 -24.68 13.21 2.32
C ASP A 34 -25.82 13.27 1.32
N LEU A 35 -26.53 14.41 1.27
CA LEU A 35 -27.36 14.81 0.14
C LEU A 35 -26.64 15.90 -0.64
N ILE A 36 -26.37 15.63 -1.91
CA ILE A 36 -25.58 16.51 -2.76
C ILE A 36 -26.30 16.84 -4.07
N GLU A 37 -26.00 17.99 -4.61
CA GLU A 37 -26.23 18.28 -6.02
C GLU A 37 -24.98 17.85 -6.81
N VAL A 38 -25.18 17.12 -7.93
CA VAL A 38 -24.07 16.65 -8.77
C VAL A 38 -23.89 17.51 -10.00
N ARG A 39 -22.62 17.71 -10.40
CA ARG A 39 -22.19 18.38 -11.63
C ARG A 39 -21.23 17.49 -12.43
N GLU A 40 -20.96 17.87 -13.67
CA GLU A 40 -20.02 17.17 -14.57
C GLU A 40 -20.29 15.67 -14.66
N VAL A 41 -21.58 15.31 -14.84
CA VAL A 41 -22.00 13.90 -14.88
C VAL A 41 -21.51 13.24 -16.17
N ARG A 42 -20.55 12.32 -16.03
CA ARG A 42 -20.05 11.48 -17.13
C ARG A 42 -20.77 10.14 -17.13
N GLN A 43 -21.54 9.89 -18.18
CA GLN A 43 -22.31 8.66 -18.32
C GLN A 43 -21.43 7.52 -18.87
N HIS A 44 -21.54 6.33 -18.27
CA HIS A 44 -21.05 5.06 -18.78
C HIS A 44 -22.22 4.10 -19.00
N LYS A 45 -21.98 2.96 -19.66
CA LYS A 45 -23.05 1.99 -19.97
C LYS A 45 -23.84 1.55 -18.73
N ARG A 46 -23.15 1.23 -17.62
CA ARG A 46 -23.77 0.67 -16.39
C ARG A 46 -23.78 1.61 -15.19
N PHE A 47 -23.04 2.70 -15.22
CA PHE A 47 -22.88 3.64 -14.11
C PHE A 47 -22.61 5.06 -14.64
N ALA A 48 -22.56 6.02 -13.73
CA ALA A 48 -22.08 7.37 -13.99
C ALA A 48 -20.99 7.76 -12.99
N ARG A 49 -20.15 8.73 -13.35
CA ARG A 49 -19.25 9.43 -12.44
C ARG A 49 -19.62 10.90 -12.44
N ALA A 50 -19.57 11.54 -11.29
CA ALA A 50 -19.91 12.95 -11.17
C ALA A 50 -18.99 13.63 -10.15
N LYS A 51 -19.04 14.96 -10.10
CA LYS A 51 -18.43 15.76 -9.04
C LYS A 51 -19.51 16.36 -8.15
N VAL A 52 -19.14 16.69 -6.92
CA VAL A 52 -20.00 17.49 -6.03
C VAL A 52 -20.16 18.88 -6.63
N GLY A 53 -21.38 19.30 -6.89
CA GLY A 53 -21.73 20.67 -7.23
C GLY A 53 -21.96 21.50 -5.97
N HIS A 54 -22.90 21.02 -5.14
CA HIS A 54 -23.23 21.63 -3.84
C HIS A 54 -23.57 20.55 -2.82
N LEU A 55 -23.17 20.74 -1.58
CA LEU A 55 -23.57 19.91 -0.45
C LEU A 55 -24.85 20.48 0.16
N ILE A 56 -25.98 19.79 -0.07
CA ILE A 56 -27.31 20.25 0.39
C ILE A 56 -27.49 19.93 1.88
N GLU A 57 -27.20 18.68 2.27
CA GLU A 57 -27.22 18.22 3.66
C GLU A 57 -25.94 17.45 3.94
N ALA A 58 -25.17 17.92 4.91
CA ALA A 58 -23.95 17.22 5.35
C ALA A 58 -24.32 16.00 6.21
N SER A 59 -23.68 14.89 5.95
CA SER A 59 -23.74 13.71 6.82
C SER A 59 -23.14 14.02 8.19
N VAL A 60 -23.69 13.42 9.24
CA VAL A 60 -23.14 13.44 10.61
C VAL A 60 -21.78 12.74 10.70
N GLU A 61 -21.45 11.92 9.71
CA GLU A 61 -20.19 11.19 9.61
C GLU A 61 -19.03 12.09 9.12
N ARG A 62 -19.32 13.31 8.67
CA ARG A 62 -18.30 14.26 8.23
C ARG A 62 -17.48 14.82 9.36
N VAL A 63 -16.19 14.96 9.11
CA VAL A 63 -15.25 15.68 9.98
C VAL A 63 -14.39 16.62 9.15
N GLU A 64 -13.82 17.64 9.80
CA GLU A 64 -12.88 18.54 9.16
C GLU A 64 -11.56 17.82 8.85
N PRO A 65 -11.08 17.82 7.60
CA PRO A 65 -9.80 17.20 7.25
C PRO A 65 -8.63 17.90 7.92
N ARG A 66 -7.77 17.14 8.62
CA ARG A 66 -6.56 17.68 9.26
C ARG A 66 -5.56 18.29 8.26
N CYS A 67 -5.49 17.75 7.03
CA CYS A 67 -4.48 18.11 6.04
C CYS A 67 -4.98 19.22 5.10
N PRO A 68 -4.37 20.43 5.09
CA PRO A 68 -4.76 21.51 4.16
C PRO A 68 -4.67 21.06 2.68
N HIS A 69 -3.64 20.31 2.29
CA HIS A 69 -3.49 19.79 0.93
C HIS A 69 -4.65 18.90 0.47
N TYR A 70 -5.35 18.25 1.42
CA TYR A 70 -6.53 17.47 1.11
C TYR A 70 -7.65 18.34 0.53
N VAL A 71 -7.84 19.54 1.06
CA VAL A 71 -8.89 20.49 0.66
C VAL A 71 -8.39 21.40 -0.47
N GLU A 72 -7.32 22.13 -0.24
CA GLU A 72 -6.84 23.22 -1.11
C GLU A 72 -6.22 22.70 -2.42
N ASP A 73 -5.44 21.63 -2.32
CA ASP A 73 -4.73 21.05 -3.48
C ASP A 73 -5.41 19.81 -4.04
N GLU A 74 -6.55 19.39 -3.50
CA GLU A 74 -7.20 18.14 -3.86
C GLU A 74 -6.22 16.96 -3.87
N CYS A 75 -5.33 16.86 -2.88
CA CYS A 75 -4.29 15.82 -2.81
C CYS A 75 -4.86 14.43 -3.06
N GLY A 76 -4.23 13.67 -3.98
CA GLY A 76 -4.62 12.29 -4.32
C GLY A 76 -4.12 11.23 -3.34
N GLY A 77 -3.29 11.60 -2.36
CA GLY A 77 -2.71 10.66 -1.41
C GLY A 77 -3.68 10.09 -0.39
N CYS A 78 -4.75 10.82 -0.07
CA CYS A 78 -5.80 10.40 0.85
C CYS A 78 -7.17 10.55 0.19
N GLN A 79 -8.14 9.69 0.53
CA GLN A 79 -9.50 9.73 -0.01
C GLN A 79 -10.55 9.97 1.06
N LEU A 80 -10.25 9.74 2.35
CA LEU A 80 -11.27 9.60 3.40
C LEU A 80 -11.11 10.59 4.58
N GLN A 81 -10.22 11.59 4.52
CA GLN A 81 -9.99 12.50 5.66
C GLN A 81 -11.22 13.31 6.08
N HIS A 82 -12.22 13.44 5.23
CA HIS A 82 -13.48 14.14 5.49
C HIS A 82 -14.54 13.27 6.18
N ILE A 83 -14.20 12.02 6.55
CA ILE A 83 -15.09 11.05 7.18
C ILE A 83 -14.49 10.63 8.52
N ASN A 84 -15.30 10.51 9.55
CA ASN A 84 -14.86 10.03 10.86
C ASN A 84 -14.27 8.61 10.76
N TYR A 85 -13.38 8.28 11.68
CA TYR A 85 -12.58 7.07 11.58
C TYR A 85 -13.40 5.78 11.69
N GLU A 86 -14.43 5.77 12.51
CA GLU A 86 -15.32 4.61 12.68
C GLU A 86 -16.03 4.27 11.35
N THR A 87 -16.55 5.28 10.65
CA THR A 87 -17.20 5.10 9.35
C THR A 87 -16.20 4.71 8.26
N GLN A 88 -14.93 5.18 8.34
CA GLN A 88 -13.88 4.67 7.46
C GLN A 88 -13.68 3.16 7.65
N LEU A 89 -13.60 2.67 8.89
CA LEU A 89 -13.43 1.24 9.19
C LEU A 89 -14.63 0.42 8.70
N LYS A 90 -15.85 0.83 9.04
CA LYS A 90 -17.10 0.17 8.58
C LYS A 90 -17.15 0.08 7.05
N SER A 91 -16.82 1.17 6.37
CA SER A 91 -16.85 1.20 4.90
C SER A 91 -15.82 0.26 4.26
N ARG A 92 -14.61 0.15 4.80
CA ARG A 92 -13.59 -0.78 4.30
C ARG A 92 -13.97 -2.23 4.54
N SER A 93 -14.50 -2.56 5.72
CA SER A 93 -15.04 -3.88 6.02
C SER A 93 -16.14 -4.26 5.02
N ALA A 94 -17.10 -3.37 4.78
CA ALA A 94 -18.17 -3.57 3.81
C ALA A 94 -17.65 -3.76 2.37
N VAL A 95 -16.60 -3.03 1.97
CA VAL A 95 -15.96 -3.20 0.65
C VAL A 95 -15.37 -4.60 0.49
N VAL A 96 -14.70 -5.13 1.52
CA VAL A 96 -14.16 -6.50 1.51
C VAL A 96 -15.30 -7.51 1.43
N GLY A 97 -16.32 -7.40 2.29
CA GLY A 97 -17.48 -8.28 2.28
C GLY A 97 -18.21 -8.28 0.94
N ASP A 98 -18.47 -7.10 0.38
CA ASP A 98 -19.09 -6.94 -0.95
C ASP A 98 -18.29 -7.63 -2.06
N ALA A 99 -16.94 -7.49 -2.06
CA ALA A 99 -16.08 -8.14 -3.05
C ALA A 99 -16.17 -9.67 -2.93
N LEU A 100 -16.07 -10.22 -1.73
CA LEU A 100 -16.15 -11.66 -1.48
C LEU A 100 -17.50 -12.25 -1.88
N ARG A 101 -18.61 -11.58 -1.55
CA ARG A 101 -19.97 -12.04 -1.92
C ARG A 101 -20.23 -11.97 -3.42
N ARG A 102 -19.88 -10.84 -4.04
CA ARG A 102 -20.25 -10.57 -5.45
C ARG A 102 -19.29 -11.18 -6.47
N LEU A 103 -17.99 -11.14 -6.18
CA LEU A 103 -16.97 -11.58 -7.13
C LEU A 103 -16.50 -13.00 -6.83
N ALA A 104 -16.21 -13.31 -5.55
CA ALA A 104 -15.78 -14.65 -5.17
C ALA A 104 -16.95 -15.63 -4.96
N ARG A 105 -18.19 -15.14 -4.94
CA ARG A 105 -19.41 -15.94 -4.68
C ARG A 105 -19.33 -16.73 -3.36
N ARG A 106 -18.68 -16.13 -2.35
CA ARG A 106 -18.57 -16.70 -1.01
C ARG A 106 -19.64 -16.07 -0.12
N ASP A 107 -20.41 -16.88 0.57
CA ASP A 107 -21.40 -16.40 1.56
C ASP A 107 -20.69 -16.06 2.85
N VAL A 108 -20.38 -14.78 3.03
CA VAL A 108 -19.65 -14.25 4.19
C VAL A 108 -20.27 -12.93 4.65
N SER A 109 -20.24 -12.68 5.94
CA SER A 109 -20.50 -11.34 6.50
C SER A 109 -19.35 -10.38 6.20
N ASP A 110 -19.55 -9.09 6.47
CA ASP A 110 -18.47 -8.13 6.43
C ASP A 110 -17.43 -8.51 7.51
N PRO A 111 -16.13 -8.63 7.15
CA PRO A 111 -15.12 -9.11 8.08
C PRO A 111 -14.87 -8.12 9.21
N ALA A 112 -14.48 -8.60 10.38
CA ALA A 112 -13.92 -7.74 11.41
C ALA A 112 -12.70 -6.98 10.84
N ILE A 113 -12.52 -5.73 11.27
CA ILE A 113 -11.37 -4.90 10.87
C ILE A 113 -10.55 -4.50 12.09
N THR A 114 -9.25 -4.78 12.04
CA THR A 114 -8.30 -4.32 13.06
C THR A 114 -7.96 -2.86 12.78
N PRO A 115 -8.28 -1.94 13.68
CA PRO A 115 -7.96 -0.52 13.50
C PRO A 115 -6.45 -0.28 13.61
N ALA A 116 -5.97 0.77 12.96
CA ALA A 116 -4.61 1.25 13.18
C ALA A 116 -4.51 1.96 14.54
N THR A 117 -3.36 1.84 15.20
CA THR A 117 -3.03 2.56 16.44
C THR A 117 -2.87 4.07 16.21
N LYS A 118 -2.36 4.43 15.02
CA LYS A 118 -2.18 5.82 14.58
C LYS A 118 -2.91 6.05 13.27
N THR A 119 -3.81 7.00 13.23
CA THR A 119 -4.54 7.38 12.01
C THR A 119 -3.83 8.43 11.18
N TYR A 120 -2.80 9.07 11.74
CA TYR A 120 -1.87 10.03 11.14
C TYR A 120 -0.45 9.69 11.61
N ASP A 121 0.55 10.31 11.00
CA ASP A 121 1.96 10.20 11.41
C ASP A 121 2.47 8.73 11.50
N TYR A 122 1.99 7.86 10.60
CA TYR A 122 2.33 6.44 10.60
C TYR A 122 3.23 6.02 9.43
N ARG A 123 3.22 6.81 8.34
CA ARG A 123 3.84 6.43 7.08
C ARG A 123 5.34 6.68 7.08
N THR A 124 6.14 5.62 7.00
CA THR A 124 7.60 5.67 7.02
C THR A 124 8.24 5.81 5.64
N LYS A 125 7.45 6.00 4.58
CA LYS A 125 7.95 6.21 3.21
C LYS A 125 7.00 7.09 2.42
N VAL A 126 7.54 8.12 1.79
CA VAL A 126 6.83 8.96 0.81
C VAL A 126 7.68 9.20 -0.41
N THR A 127 7.07 9.14 -1.59
CA THR A 127 7.74 9.46 -2.85
C THR A 127 7.09 10.69 -3.46
N LEU A 128 7.88 11.73 -3.64
CA LEU A 128 7.49 12.98 -4.25
C LEU A 128 7.95 13.01 -5.70
N HIS A 129 7.18 13.62 -6.56
CA HIS A 129 7.50 13.83 -7.96
C HIS A 129 7.99 15.27 -8.17
N ALA A 130 8.96 15.46 -9.05
CA ALA A 130 9.38 16.78 -9.48
C ALA A 130 8.77 17.10 -10.84
N SER A 131 8.34 18.37 -11.02
CA SER A 131 7.92 18.87 -12.34
C SER A 131 9.13 19.01 -13.27
N SER A 132 8.91 18.92 -14.57
CA SER A 132 9.97 19.00 -15.59
C SER A 132 10.76 20.32 -15.55
N ASP A 133 10.13 21.42 -15.12
CA ASP A 133 10.74 22.73 -14.91
C ASP A 133 11.45 22.88 -13.54
N GLY A 134 11.41 21.83 -12.69
CA GLY A 134 12.00 21.83 -11.36
C GLY A 134 11.30 22.74 -10.35
N ARG A 135 10.18 23.41 -10.72
CA ARG A 135 9.53 24.40 -9.85
C ARG A 135 8.67 23.77 -8.75
N LYS A 136 8.14 22.55 -8.97
CA LYS A 136 7.31 21.85 -8.00
C LYS A 136 7.92 20.52 -7.65
N ILE A 137 7.91 20.18 -6.36
CA ILE A 137 8.23 18.84 -5.86
C ILE A 137 7.14 18.46 -4.87
N GLY A 138 6.35 17.44 -5.20
CA GLY A 138 5.22 17.08 -4.35
C GLY A 138 4.42 15.90 -4.86
N LEU A 139 3.12 15.98 -4.69
CA LEU A 139 2.18 14.92 -5.02
C LEU A 139 1.21 15.35 -6.13
N HIS A 140 0.54 14.37 -6.71
CA HIS A 140 -0.46 14.63 -7.75
C HIS A 140 -1.83 14.94 -7.12
N ARG A 141 -2.60 15.79 -7.82
CA ARG A 141 -4.01 16.03 -7.50
C ARG A 141 -4.85 14.78 -7.75
N TYR A 142 -5.91 14.61 -6.99
CA TYR A 142 -6.82 13.46 -7.15
C TYR A 142 -7.38 13.38 -8.57
N GLY A 143 -7.21 12.21 -9.19
CA GLY A 143 -7.68 11.96 -10.56
C GLY A 143 -6.98 12.77 -11.66
N ARG A 144 -5.86 13.45 -11.36
CA ARG A 144 -5.09 14.29 -12.30
C ARG A 144 -3.60 14.00 -12.17
N ALA A 145 -3.16 12.90 -12.79
CA ALA A 145 -1.77 12.46 -12.73
C ALA A 145 -0.76 13.43 -13.40
N ASP A 146 -1.26 14.36 -14.24
CA ASP A 146 -0.50 15.42 -14.89
C ASP A 146 -0.34 16.69 -14.04
N GLN A 147 -1.08 16.81 -12.94
CA GLN A 147 -1.09 18.00 -12.09
C GLN A 147 -0.41 17.77 -10.76
N LEU A 148 0.79 18.34 -10.62
CA LEU A 148 1.56 18.38 -9.37
C LEU A 148 1.25 19.64 -8.57
N PHE A 149 1.20 19.49 -7.25
CA PHE A 149 1.29 20.62 -6.31
C PHE A 149 2.55 20.49 -5.44
N ASP A 150 3.05 21.59 -4.94
CA ASP A 150 4.25 21.61 -4.08
C ASP A 150 3.87 21.15 -2.67
N LEU A 151 4.47 20.07 -2.18
CA LEU A 151 4.15 19.53 -0.87
C LEU A 151 4.81 20.37 0.23
N LYS A 152 4.02 20.88 1.17
CA LYS A 152 4.53 21.52 2.39
C LYS A 152 4.72 20.50 3.50
N TRP A 153 3.66 19.77 3.85
CA TRP A 153 3.64 18.78 4.93
C TRP A 153 2.62 17.68 4.64
N CYS A 154 2.99 16.41 4.79
CA CYS A 154 2.09 15.27 4.65
C CYS A 154 1.73 14.72 6.03
N HIS A 155 0.50 14.93 6.47
CA HIS A 155 0.04 14.58 7.83
C HIS A 155 -0.07 13.08 8.11
N ILE A 156 0.02 12.20 7.10
CA ILE A 156 0.08 10.75 7.32
C ILE A 156 1.52 10.21 7.36
N THR A 157 2.51 11.04 6.98
CA THR A 157 3.93 10.68 7.03
C THR A 157 4.50 11.04 8.40
N VAL A 158 5.40 10.20 8.93
CA VAL A 158 6.05 10.44 10.23
C VAL A 158 6.75 11.81 10.26
N PRO A 159 6.69 12.54 11.38
CA PRO A 159 7.22 13.90 11.50
C PRO A 159 8.68 14.00 11.09
N GLU A 160 9.50 13.02 11.45
CA GLU A 160 10.95 12.99 11.17
C GLU A 160 11.27 13.03 9.68
N LEU A 161 10.43 12.43 8.84
CA LEU A 161 10.56 12.53 7.39
C LEU A 161 10.06 13.86 6.84
N MET A 162 9.08 14.47 7.50
CA MET A 162 8.60 15.80 7.10
C MET A 162 9.58 16.89 7.51
N GLU A 163 10.27 16.75 8.62
CA GLU A 163 11.41 17.61 9.00
C GLU A 163 12.55 17.50 7.99
N LEU A 164 12.91 16.26 7.60
CA LEU A 164 13.89 16.04 6.53
C LEU A 164 13.44 16.71 5.22
N TRP A 165 12.15 16.62 4.88
CA TRP A 165 11.60 17.28 3.69
C TRP A 165 11.70 18.80 3.77
N GLN A 166 11.35 19.41 4.89
CA GLN A 166 11.50 20.85 5.11
C GLN A 166 12.97 21.29 5.00
N GLY A 167 13.90 20.49 5.55
CA GLY A 167 15.32 20.72 5.39
C GLY A 167 15.77 20.71 3.93
N LEU A 168 15.29 19.75 3.13
CA LEU A 168 15.56 19.66 1.69
C LEU A 168 14.97 20.85 0.92
N GLN A 169 13.76 21.29 1.28
CA GLN A 169 13.15 22.48 0.68
C GLN A 169 13.97 23.74 0.94
N ALA A 170 14.49 23.90 2.16
CA ALA A 170 15.32 25.06 2.53
C ALA A 170 16.64 25.14 1.76
N VAL A 171 17.10 24.01 1.22
CA VAL A 171 18.35 23.91 0.44
C VAL A 171 18.10 23.43 -0.99
N ARG A 172 16.91 23.64 -1.51
CA ARG A 172 16.46 23.18 -2.83
C ARG A 172 17.42 23.47 -3.99
N PRO A 173 18.14 24.63 -4.05
CA PRO A 173 19.11 24.89 -5.09
C PRO A 173 20.30 23.91 -5.16
N LEU A 174 20.54 23.14 -4.08
CA LEU A 174 21.58 22.11 -4.03
C LEU A 174 21.13 20.76 -4.59
N LEU A 175 19.82 20.56 -4.81
CA LEU A 175 19.30 19.33 -5.40
C LEU A 175 19.69 19.23 -6.88
N PRO A 176 19.72 18.00 -7.44
CA PRO A 176 19.98 17.80 -8.86
C PRO A 176 19.02 18.61 -9.74
N ARG A 177 19.51 19.18 -10.84
CA ARG A 177 18.70 20.02 -11.74
C ARG A 177 17.63 19.22 -12.49
N ARG A 178 17.93 17.98 -12.90
CA ARG A 178 17.01 17.07 -13.59
C ARG A 178 16.36 16.08 -12.63
N LEU A 179 16.05 16.54 -11.43
CA LEU A 179 15.36 15.73 -10.42
C LEU A 179 13.98 15.29 -10.96
N THR A 180 13.69 14.00 -10.87
CA THR A 180 12.40 13.43 -11.26
C THR A 180 11.59 12.96 -10.05
N ARG A 181 12.28 12.44 -9.02
CA ARG A 181 11.64 11.98 -7.78
C ARG A 181 12.54 12.19 -6.57
N VAL A 182 11.91 12.46 -5.44
CA VAL A 182 12.50 12.43 -4.11
C VAL A 182 11.76 11.39 -3.30
N MET A 183 12.44 10.31 -2.91
CA MET A 183 11.87 9.34 -1.99
C MET A 183 12.49 9.57 -0.60
N LEU A 184 11.63 9.84 0.38
CA LEU A 184 12.00 9.91 1.79
C LEU A 184 11.58 8.59 2.44
N ARG A 185 12.45 8.02 3.25
CA ARG A 185 12.21 6.76 3.92
C ARG A 185 12.88 6.74 5.29
N MET A 186 12.22 6.14 6.25
CA MET A 186 12.76 5.80 7.56
C MET A 186 12.87 4.29 7.66
N ASP A 187 14.01 3.78 8.11
CA ASP A 187 14.19 2.38 8.41
C ASP A 187 13.65 2.02 9.80
N ARG A 188 13.68 0.73 10.15
CA ARG A 188 13.16 0.25 11.45
C ARG A 188 13.98 0.69 12.66
N THR A 189 15.20 1.20 12.47
CA THR A 189 16.06 1.73 13.52
C THR A 189 15.92 3.24 13.69
N GLY A 190 15.06 3.88 12.88
CA GLY A 190 14.86 5.33 12.87
C GLY A 190 15.83 6.08 11.95
N GLY A 191 16.69 5.37 11.20
CA GLY A 191 17.57 5.96 10.20
C GLY A 191 16.77 6.61 9.06
N ARG A 192 17.11 7.86 8.73
CA ARG A 192 16.44 8.62 7.66
C ARG A 192 17.23 8.51 6.36
N HIS A 193 16.52 8.24 5.27
CA HIS A 193 17.10 8.10 3.94
C HIS A 193 16.38 9.00 2.95
N VAL A 194 17.14 9.66 2.08
CA VAL A 194 16.62 10.37 0.92
C VAL A 194 17.22 9.79 -0.36
N VAL A 195 16.36 9.32 -1.26
CA VAL A 195 16.77 8.84 -2.59
C VAL A 195 16.40 9.88 -3.63
N LEU A 196 17.41 10.47 -4.27
CA LEU A 196 17.25 11.45 -5.32
C LEU A 196 17.37 10.75 -6.68
N ARG A 197 16.26 10.68 -7.41
CA ARG A 197 16.22 10.12 -8.77
C ARG A 197 16.26 11.22 -9.80
N THR A 198 17.11 11.06 -10.81
CA THR A 198 17.27 12.05 -11.89
C THR A 198 16.92 11.47 -13.26
N GLY A 199 16.61 12.36 -14.20
CA GLY A 199 16.50 12.05 -15.61
C GLY A 199 17.85 11.83 -16.29
N PRO A 200 17.84 11.56 -17.61
CA PRO A 200 19.03 11.20 -18.38
C PRO A 200 20.05 12.34 -18.40
N GLY A 201 21.34 11.97 -18.40
CA GLY A 201 22.46 12.89 -18.55
C GLY A 201 22.72 13.84 -17.38
N GLU A 202 22.11 13.58 -16.20
CA GLU A 202 22.45 14.36 -15.00
C GLU A 202 23.71 13.81 -14.35
N VAL A 203 24.69 14.70 -14.14
CA VAL A 203 25.87 14.45 -13.30
C VAL A 203 25.77 15.40 -12.11
N TRP A 204 25.53 14.82 -10.92
CA TRP A 204 25.36 15.60 -9.71
C TRP A 204 26.50 15.36 -8.72
N SER A 205 27.20 16.44 -8.35
CA SER A 205 28.33 16.44 -7.40
C SER A 205 28.01 17.17 -6.09
N GLY A 206 26.80 17.72 -5.95
CA GLY A 206 26.42 18.57 -4.81
C GLY A 206 26.11 17.83 -3.49
N PHE A 207 26.31 16.52 -3.42
CA PHE A 207 25.88 15.69 -2.30
C PHE A 207 26.58 16.02 -0.97
N GLU A 208 27.89 16.31 -0.98
CA GLU A 208 28.62 16.70 0.24
C GLU A 208 28.18 18.06 0.78
N GLN A 209 27.88 19.01 -0.12
CA GLN A 209 27.33 20.30 0.28
C GLN A 209 25.92 20.13 0.85
N LEU A 210 25.07 19.32 0.20
CA LEU A 210 23.74 19.02 0.69
C LEU A 210 23.79 18.39 2.09
N ARG A 211 24.67 17.39 2.31
CA ARG A 211 24.85 16.75 3.60
C ARG A 211 25.25 17.75 4.68
N ARG A 212 26.27 18.61 4.40
CA ARG A 212 26.72 19.65 5.34
C ARG A 212 25.60 20.62 5.71
N GLU A 213 24.79 21.05 4.75
CA GLU A 213 23.68 21.95 4.98
C GLU A 213 22.54 21.31 5.80
N LEU A 214 22.25 20.03 5.59
CA LEU A 214 21.31 19.29 6.43
C LEU A 214 21.85 19.13 7.86
N THR A 215 23.13 18.78 8.02
CA THR A 215 23.78 18.67 9.34
C THR A 215 23.75 19.98 10.12
N ARG A 216 23.99 21.14 9.46
CA ARG A 216 23.86 22.45 10.09
C ARG A 216 22.46 22.75 10.63
N ARG A 217 21.45 22.11 10.09
CA ARG A 217 20.05 22.18 10.52
C ARG A 217 19.66 21.09 11.52
N ASN A 218 20.67 20.36 12.03
CA ASN A 218 20.48 19.21 12.92
C ASN A 218 19.64 18.08 12.29
N ILE A 219 19.73 17.93 10.96
CA ILE A 219 19.05 16.88 10.20
C ILE A 219 20.08 15.87 9.73
N SER A 220 20.04 14.65 10.31
CA SER A 220 20.86 13.52 9.86
C SER A 220 20.07 12.67 8.85
N ALA A 221 20.66 12.34 7.72
CA ALA A 221 20.09 11.43 6.73
C ALA A 221 21.18 10.83 5.84
N THR A 222 20.96 9.58 5.39
CA THR A 222 21.75 8.98 4.33
C THR A 222 21.20 9.44 2.97
N ILE A 223 22.07 9.99 2.14
CA ILE A 223 21.73 10.49 0.80
C ILE A 223 22.06 9.42 -0.22
N TRP A 224 21.06 9.03 -0.99
CA TRP A 224 21.17 8.09 -2.09
C TRP A 224 20.93 8.81 -3.41
N TYR A 225 21.73 8.48 -4.39
CA TYR A 225 21.59 8.98 -5.75
C TYR A 225 21.25 7.83 -6.69
N GLN A 226 20.24 8.04 -7.53
CA GLN A 226 19.82 7.07 -8.54
C GLN A 226 19.65 7.76 -9.89
N PRO A 227 20.64 7.66 -10.81
CA PRO A 227 20.48 8.12 -12.18
C PRO A 227 19.46 7.28 -12.92
N GLU A 228 18.91 7.79 -14.02
CA GLU A 228 18.02 7.04 -14.88
C GLU A 228 18.70 5.76 -15.40
N GLY A 229 17.96 4.62 -15.32
CA GLY A 229 18.48 3.30 -15.70
C GLY A 229 19.53 2.71 -14.77
N GLY A 230 19.97 3.47 -13.75
CA GLY A 230 21.01 3.06 -12.80
C GLY A 230 20.46 2.56 -11.46
N ALA A 231 21.33 1.86 -10.72
CA ALA A 231 21.05 1.47 -9.34
C ALA A 231 21.18 2.68 -8.38
N ALA A 232 20.37 2.67 -7.29
CA ALA A 232 20.57 3.62 -6.20
C ALA A 232 21.87 3.29 -5.46
N ARG A 233 22.68 4.32 -5.17
CA ARG A 233 23.92 4.21 -4.40
C ARG A 233 23.90 5.21 -3.25
N ALA A 234 24.31 4.77 -2.05
CA ALA A 234 24.57 5.68 -0.95
C ALA A 234 25.82 6.52 -1.29
N ILE A 235 25.70 7.83 -1.24
CA ILE A 235 26.76 8.75 -1.63
C ILE A 235 27.21 9.67 -0.49
N ALA A 236 26.41 9.79 0.57
CA ALA A 236 26.75 10.52 1.78
C ALA A 236 25.91 10.03 2.97
N GLY A 237 26.51 10.01 4.16
CA GLY A 237 25.88 9.56 5.41
C GLY A 237 26.37 8.19 5.89
N ALA A 238 25.87 7.73 7.02
CA ALA A 238 26.14 6.39 7.55
C ALA A 238 25.09 5.40 7.02
N GLY A 239 25.50 4.26 6.53
CA GLY A 239 24.62 3.14 6.23
C GLY A 239 24.60 2.68 4.78
N GLU A 240 25.63 1.94 4.38
CA GLU A 240 25.62 1.20 3.10
C GLU A 240 24.74 -0.07 3.15
N ALA A 241 24.39 -0.53 4.36
CA ALA A 241 23.72 -1.82 4.57
C ALA A 241 22.21 -1.82 4.34
N PHE A 242 21.54 -0.63 4.22
CA PHE A 242 20.10 -0.57 4.06
C PHE A 242 19.71 -0.36 2.59
N PRO A 243 19.02 -1.34 1.96
CA PRO A 243 18.57 -1.18 0.58
C PRO A 243 17.35 -0.25 0.50
N ALA A 244 17.60 1.06 0.52
CA ALA A 244 16.57 2.09 0.58
C ALA A 244 15.49 1.98 -0.52
N THR A 245 15.72 1.19 -1.56
CA THR A 245 14.78 1.00 -2.68
C THR A 245 13.98 -0.30 -2.62
N VAL A 246 14.29 -1.22 -1.71
CA VAL A 246 13.54 -2.47 -1.54
C VAL A 246 12.18 -2.18 -0.89
N PHE A 247 11.19 -3.01 -1.21
CA PHE A 247 9.85 -2.88 -0.64
C PHE A 247 9.84 -3.27 0.85
N GLU A 248 9.28 -2.40 1.66
CA GLU A 248 8.81 -2.68 3.03
C GLU A 248 7.47 -2.00 3.23
N GLN A 249 6.67 -2.51 4.16
CA GLN A 249 5.40 -1.89 4.53
C GLN A 249 5.62 -0.47 5.06
N VAL A 250 4.85 0.47 4.53
CA VAL A 250 4.99 1.89 4.88
C VAL A 250 4.38 2.25 6.24
N ASN A 251 3.64 1.34 6.83
CA ASN A 251 3.15 1.36 8.21
C ASN A 251 3.70 0.09 8.89
N PRO A 252 4.91 0.13 9.48
CA PRO A 252 5.58 -1.05 10.03
C PRO A 252 4.77 -1.75 11.12
N GLU A 253 4.16 -0.99 12.02
CA GLU A 253 3.35 -1.52 13.13
C GLU A 253 2.16 -2.35 12.62
N MET A 254 1.40 -1.81 11.69
CA MET A 254 0.29 -2.54 11.09
C MET A 254 0.75 -3.65 10.16
N GLY A 255 1.89 -3.50 9.49
CA GLY A 255 2.53 -4.56 8.72
C GLY A 255 2.89 -5.77 9.58
N ASP A 256 3.43 -5.52 10.78
CA ASP A 256 3.72 -6.56 11.76
C ASP A 256 2.44 -7.22 12.30
N ALA A 257 1.39 -6.43 12.56
CA ALA A 257 0.10 -6.96 12.98
C ALA A 257 -0.52 -7.90 11.93
N VAL A 258 -0.49 -7.52 10.64
CA VAL A 258 -0.94 -8.37 9.52
C VAL A 258 -0.13 -9.66 9.45
N ARG A 259 1.20 -9.57 9.51
CA ARG A 259 2.09 -10.72 9.44
C ARG A 259 1.90 -11.67 10.63
N ASN A 260 1.87 -11.13 11.84
CA ASN A 260 1.66 -11.91 13.06
C ASN A 260 0.32 -12.66 13.00
N PHE A 261 -0.74 -11.97 12.57
CA PHE A 261 -2.03 -12.63 12.39
C PHE A 261 -1.95 -13.73 11.32
N ALA A 262 -1.35 -13.45 10.16
CA ALA A 262 -1.23 -14.43 9.07
C ALA A 262 -0.46 -15.68 9.51
N VAL A 263 0.67 -15.51 10.20
CA VAL A 263 1.46 -16.64 10.73
C VAL A 263 0.68 -17.42 11.78
N GLN A 264 -0.04 -16.77 12.68
CA GLN A 264 -0.91 -17.45 13.66
C GLN A 264 -1.99 -18.28 12.97
N GLN A 265 -2.52 -17.83 11.83
CA GLN A 265 -3.54 -18.58 11.09
C GLN A 265 -3.00 -19.86 10.44
N LEU A 266 -1.69 -20.01 10.25
CA LEU A 266 -1.11 -21.28 9.79
C LEU A 266 -1.21 -22.39 10.85
N GLY A 267 -1.39 -22.03 12.12
CA GLY A 267 -1.43 -22.95 13.24
C GLY A 267 -0.03 -23.40 13.70
N ASP A 268 0.10 -24.64 14.16
CA ASP A 268 1.39 -25.19 14.57
C ASP A 268 2.26 -25.48 13.33
N VAL A 269 3.36 -24.73 13.21
CA VAL A 269 4.32 -24.82 12.09
C VAL A 269 5.61 -25.54 12.48
N ALA A 270 5.80 -25.90 13.78
CA ALA A 270 7.01 -26.56 14.24
C ALA A 270 7.23 -27.90 13.53
N GLY A 271 8.41 -28.08 12.94
CA GLY A 271 8.74 -29.26 12.15
C GLY A 271 7.99 -29.40 10.82
N ARG A 272 7.17 -28.42 10.46
CA ARG A 272 6.42 -28.42 9.17
C ARG A 272 7.22 -27.78 8.06
N HIS A 273 6.92 -28.21 6.82
CA HIS A 273 7.41 -27.56 5.62
C HIS A 273 6.39 -26.51 5.16
N VAL A 274 6.83 -25.25 4.99
CA VAL A 274 5.98 -24.10 4.70
C VAL A 274 6.50 -23.38 3.46
N TRP A 275 5.59 -23.01 2.54
CA TRP A 275 5.91 -22.09 1.46
C TRP A 275 5.59 -20.65 1.87
N ASP A 276 6.56 -19.74 1.63
CA ASP A 276 6.37 -18.29 1.73
C ASP A 276 6.47 -17.68 0.32
N LEU A 277 5.31 -17.49 -0.32
CA LEU A 277 5.22 -17.02 -1.69
C LEU A 277 5.11 -15.49 -1.75
N TYR A 278 5.91 -14.86 -2.62
CA TYR A 278 6.06 -13.40 -2.70
C TYR A 278 6.68 -12.83 -1.42
N SER A 279 7.76 -13.44 -0.97
CA SER A 279 8.31 -13.29 0.39
C SER A 279 8.99 -11.94 0.67
N GLY A 280 9.25 -11.11 -0.35
CA GLY A 280 9.94 -9.82 -0.19
C GLY A 280 11.31 -9.99 0.48
N ILE A 281 11.57 -9.20 1.52
CA ILE A 281 12.81 -9.26 2.31
C ILE A 281 12.80 -10.36 3.38
N GLY A 282 11.85 -11.30 3.31
CA GLY A 282 11.83 -12.50 4.14
C GLY A 282 11.37 -12.32 5.57
N GLU A 283 10.63 -11.28 5.92
CA GLU A 283 10.17 -11.04 7.29
C GLU A 283 9.25 -12.17 7.78
N THR A 284 8.33 -12.65 6.94
CA THR A 284 7.46 -13.81 7.24
C THR A 284 8.28 -15.10 7.30
N THR A 285 9.21 -15.29 6.36
CA THR A 285 10.14 -16.42 6.34
C THR A 285 10.90 -16.54 7.66
N LEU A 286 11.49 -15.43 8.14
CA LEU A 286 12.25 -15.41 9.40
C LEU A 286 11.38 -15.76 10.61
N GLN A 287 10.15 -15.22 10.64
CA GLN A 287 9.22 -15.52 11.72
C GLN A 287 8.84 -17.00 11.76
N LEU A 288 8.57 -17.61 10.60
CA LEU A 288 8.26 -19.03 10.47
C LEU A 288 9.44 -19.93 10.91
N ILE A 289 10.66 -19.57 10.51
CA ILE A 289 11.87 -20.28 10.96
C ILE A 289 12.04 -20.18 12.48
N GLY A 290 11.82 -18.99 13.05
CA GLY A 290 11.87 -18.77 14.51
C GLY A 290 10.84 -19.60 15.28
N LEU A 291 9.76 -20.04 14.62
CA LEU A 291 8.74 -20.95 15.16
C LEU A 291 9.05 -22.44 14.86
N GLY A 292 10.21 -22.76 14.29
CA GLY A 292 10.66 -24.12 14.03
C GLY A 292 10.20 -24.72 12.70
N ALA A 293 9.69 -23.91 11.76
CA ALA A 293 9.34 -24.38 10.41
C ALA A 293 10.57 -24.54 9.52
N THR A 294 10.50 -25.48 8.57
CA THR A 294 11.37 -25.49 7.38
C THR A 294 10.69 -24.69 6.28
N VAL A 295 11.33 -23.65 5.76
CA VAL A 295 10.70 -22.73 4.82
C VAL A 295 11.38 -22.75 3.46
N GLU A 296 10.58 -22.89 2.39
CA GLU A 296 10.94 -22.50 1.03
C GLU A 296 10.23 -21.22 0.65
N SER A 297 10.98 -20.21 0.23
CA SER A 297 10.42 -18.90 -0.15
C SER A 297 10.70 -18.55 -1.61
N VAL A 298 9.77 -17.83 -2.24
CA VAL A 298 9.88 -17.36 -3.63
C VAL A 298 9.70 -15.85 -3.67
N GLU A 299 10.65 -15.15 -4.31
CA GLU A 299 10.60 -13.71 -4.51
C GLU A 299 11.21 -13.33 -5.88
N LEU A 300 10.60 -12.37 -6.56
CA LEU A 300 11.05 -11.92 -7.87
C LEU A 300 12.23 -10.94 -7.82
N ASP A 301 12.25 -10.03 -6.84
CA ASP A 301 13.30 -9.01 -6.72
C ASP A 301 14.56 -9.60 -6.11
N ARG A 302 15.61 -9.78 -6.92
CA ARG A 302 16.91 -10.30 -6.50
C ARG A 302 17.53 -9.52 -5.32
N ARG A 303 17.24 -8.22 -5.19
CA ARG A 303 17.75 -7.41 -4.09
C ARG A 303 17.01 -7.71 -2.81
N ALA A 304 15.72 -7.98 -2.88
CA ALA A 304 14.94 -8.43 -1.73
C ALA A 304 15.40 -9.80 -1.25
N VAL A 305 15.69 -10.73 -2.18
CA VAL A 305 16.26 -12.05 -1.85
C VAL A 305 17.63 -11.91 -1.16
N ALA A 306 18.54 -11.10 -1.72
CA ALA A 306 19.86 -10.87 -1.12
C ALA A 306 19.77 -10.26 0.30
N GLU A 307 18.83 -9.34 0.51
CA GLU A 307 18.54 -8.78 1.84
C GLU A 307 17.99 -9.84 2.79
N ALA A 308 17.07 -10.69 2.32
CA ALA A 308 16.52 -11.80 3.09
C ALA A 308 17.59 -12.82 3.49
N GLU A 309 18.56 -13.10 2.62
CA GLU A 309 19.70 -13.96 2.88
C GLU A 309 20.62 -13.38 3.94
N ALA A 310 20.91 -12.08 3.87
CA ALA A 310 21.72 -11.38 4.85
C ALA A 310 21.10 -11.39 6.26
N ARG A 311 19.75 -11.34 6.33
CA ARG A 311 19.01 -11.38 7.61
C ARG A 311 18.91 -12.78 8.24
N GLY A 312 18.90 -13.85 7.43
CA GLY A 312 18.78 -15.21 7.93
C GLY A 312 19.02 -16.27 6.87
N PRO A 313 20.18 -16.93 6.88
CA PRO A 313 20.60 -17.86 5.82
C PRO A 313 19.86 -19.20 5.80
N SER A 314 19.10 -19.56 6.83
CA SER A 314 18.55 -20.91 7.03
C SER A 314 17.34 -21.29 6.18
N ALA A 315 16.78 -20.37 5.34
CA ALA A 315 15.70 -20.69 4.41
C ALA A 315 16.24 -21.09 3.05
N ARG A 316 15.54 -21.97 2.34
CA ARG A 316 15.75 -22.18 0.90
C ARG A 316 15.00 -21.11 0.14
N ARG A 317 15.75 -20.23 -0.55
CA ARG A 317 15.18 -19.10 -1.29
C ARG A 317 15.30 -19.30 -2.78
N HIS A 318 14.23 -19.03 -3.48
CA HIS A 318 14.15 -19.10 -4.95
C HIS A 318 13.91 -17.69 -5.50
N THR A 319 14.75 -17.28 -6.45
CA THR A 319 14.61 -15.98 -7.12
C THR A 319 13.93 -16.15 -8.46
N GLY A 320 12.72 -15.65 -8.60
CA GLY A 320 11.96 -15.73 -9.85
C GLY A 320 10.46 -15.53 -9.64
N ARG A 321 9.71 -15.74 -10.72
CA ARG A 321 8.25 -15.68 -10.67
C ARG A 321 7.71 -16.93 -9.99
N VAL A 322 6.72 -16.77 -9.13
CA VAL A 322 6.09 -17.88 -8.41
C VAL A 322 5.53 -18.92 -9.41
N GLU A 323 4.84 -18.47 -10.44
CA GLU A 323 4.24 -19.30 -11.47
C GLU A 323 5.23 -20.18 -12.26
N ASP A 324 6.50 -19.79 -12.29
CA ASP A 324 7.54 -20.54 -13.01
C ASP A 324 8.31 -21.51 -12.09
N LEU A 325 8.24 -21.32 -10.77
CA LEU A 325 9.04 -22.04 -9.78
C LEU A 325 8.25 -23.04 -8.94
N LEU A 326 6.90 -22.99 -8.94
CA LEU A 326 6.07 -23.88 -8.11
C LEU A 326 6.41 -25.37 -8.25
N GLY A 327 6.75 -25.83 -9.49
CA GLY A 327 7.11 -27.22 -9.77
C GLY A 327 8.47 -27.65 -9.20
N GLU A 328 9.32 -26.70 -8.78
CA GLU A 328 10.65 -26.95 -8.21
C GLU A 328 10.63 -27.02 -6.69
N LEU A 329 9.53 -26.57 -6.07
CA LEU A 329 9.38 -26.56 -4.62
C LEU A 329 9.04 -27.95 -4.10
N ARG A 330 9.56 -28.29 -2.91
CA ARG A 330 9.14 -29.52 -2.24
C ARG A 330 7.68 -29.38 -1.79
N PRO A 331 6.90 -30.46 -1.78
CA PRO A 331 5.51 -30.40 -1.29
C PRO A 331 5.41 -29.78 0.09
N ALA A 332 4.45 -28.87 0.27
CA ALA A 332 4.13 -28.26 1.55
C ALA A 332 2.63 -28.32 1.84
N ASP A 333 2.29 -28.57 3.09
CA ASP A 333 0.89 -28.57 3.56
C ASP A 333 0.41 -27.18 3.95
N LEU A 334 1.34 -26.28 4.29
CA LEU A 334 1.07 -24.94 4.80
C LEU A 334 1.69 -23.90 3.86
N ILE A 335 0.91 -22.93 3.46
CA ILE A 335 1.33 -21.91 2.51
C ILE A 335 0.89 -20.54 3.01
N VAL A 336 1.80 -19.57 2.99
CA VAL A 336 1.48 -18.15 3.09
C VAL A 336 1.82 -17.47 1.77
N ALA A 337 0.93 -16.61 1.28
CA ALA A 337 1.12 -15.87 0.04
C ALA A 337 0.74 -14.41 0.20
N ASN A 338 1.64 -13.50 -0.21
CA ASN A 338 1.45 -12.05 -0.15
C ASN A 338 1.72 -11.44 -1.54
N PRO A 339 0.89 -11.71 -2.55
CA PRO A 339 1.12 -11.26 -3.90
C PRO A 339 0.97 -9.74 -4.08
N PRO A 340 1.47 -9.17 -5.19
CA PRO A 340 1.29 -7.76 -5.52
C PRO A 340 -0.20 -7.41 -5.73
N ARG A 341 -0.50 -6.11 -5.92
CA ARG A 341 -1.88 -5.60 -6.16
C ARG A 341 -2.62 -6.28 -7.32
N THR A 342 -1.90 -6.83 -8.27
CA THR A 342 -2.47 -7.58 -9.40
C THR A 342 -2.99 -8.96 -9.00
N GLY A 343 -2.72 -9.41 -7.78
CA GLY A 343 -3.04 -10.75 -7.30
C GLY A 343 -2.09 -11.81 -7.85
N MET A 344 -2.51 -13.08 -7.76
CA MET A 344 -1.76 -14.23 -8.25
C MET A 344 -1.99 -14.44 -9.76
N ASP A 345 -0.98 -14.99 -10.43
CA ASP A 345 -1.14 -15.53 -11.78
C ASP A 345 -2.15 -16.70 -11.76
N GLU A 346 -2.82 -16.93 -12.89
CA GLU A 346 -3.81 -18.00 -13.00
C GLU A 346 -3.19 -19.39 -12.79
N ARG A 347 -1.95 -19.59 -13.25
CA ARG A 347 -1.18 -20.84 -13.04
C ARG A 347 -0.95 -21.09 -11.54
N VAL A 348 -0.69 -20.03 -10.75
CA VAL A 348 -0.50 -20.16 -9.31
C VAL A 348 -1.81 -20.57 -8.63
N THR A 349 -2.91 -19.90 -8.95
CA THR A 349 -4.23 -20.24 -8.35
C THR A 349 -4.69 -21.64 -8.75
N ALA A 350 -4.44 -22.07 -9.99
CA ALA A 350 -4.74 -23.41 -10.48
C ALA A 350 -3.93 -24.49 -9.73
N GLU A 351 -2.62 -24.25 -9.55
CA GLU A 351 -1.75 -25.19 -8.85
C GLU A 351 -2.10 -25.26 -7.36
N LEU A 352 -2.37 -24.14 -6.68
CA LEU A 352 -2.83 -24.14 -5.30
C LEU A 352 -4.18 -24.85 -5.12
N SER A 353 -5.08 -24.72 -6.09
CA SER A 353 -6.35 -25.44 -6.11
C SER A 353 -6.12 -26.96 -6.30
N ARG A 354 -5.19 -27.36 -7.17
CA ARG A 354 -4.82 -28.75 -7.40
C ARG A 354 -4.17 -29.40 -6.19
N LEU A 355 -3.24 -28.67 -5.53
CA LEU A 355 -2.53 -29.16 -4.34
C LEU A 355 -3.43 -29.28 -3.13
N ALA A 356 -4.44 -28.45 -3.04
CA ALA A 356 -5.37 -28.35 -1.91
C ALA A 356 -4.65 -28.45 -0.57
N PRO A 357 -3.73 -27.48 -0.25
CA PRO A 357 -2.92 -27.52 0.96
C PRO A 357 -3.82 -27.55 2.21
N LYS A 358 -3.35 -28.13 3.30
CA LYS A 358 -4.09 -28.13 4.58
C LYS A 358 -4.51 -26.74 5.00
N ARG A 359 -3.68 -25.74 4.71
CA ARG A 359 -3.99 -24.35 4.94
C ARG A 359 -3.22 -23.43 4.01
N LEU A 360 -3.94 -22.53 3.36
CA LEU A 360 -3.41 -21.39 2.62
C LEU A 360 -3.83 -20.10 3.33
N VAL A 361 -2.85 -19.27 3.71
CA VAL A 361 -3.09 -17.93 4.24
C VAL A 361 -2.72 -16.92 3.16
N TYR A 362 -3.72 -16.18 2.67
CA TYR A 362 -3.57 -15.21 1.60
C TYR A 362 -3.67 -13.79 2.16
N ILE A 363 -2.60 -13.00 2.03
CA ILE A 363 -2.54 -11.58 2.39
C ILE A 363 -2.78 -10.76 1.12
N SER A 364 -3.73 -9.82 1.13
CA SER A 364 -4.08 -9.02 -0.05
C SER A 364 -4.40 -7.58 0.29
N CYS A 365 -3.83 -6.66 -0.47
CA CYS A 365 -4.15 -5.22 -0.38
C CYS A 365 -5.26 -4.76 -1.35
N ASP A 366 -5.86 -5.68 -2.12
CA ASP A 366 -6.96 -5.37 -3.05
C ASP A 366 -8.08 -6.41 -2.96
N PRO A 367 -9.26 -6.05 -2.43
CA PRO A 367 -10.38 -6.97 -2.27
C PRO A 367 -10.92 -7.57 -3.57
N ALA A 368 -10.80 -6.83 -4.70
CA ALA A 368 -11.32 -7.32 -5.98
C ALA A 368 -10.40 -8.40 -6.57
N THR A 369 -9.09 -8.20 -6.49
CA THR A 369 -8.12 -9.22 -6.92
C THR A 369 -8.13 -10.44 -6.01
N LEU A 370 -8.25 -10.25 -4.69
CA LEU A 370 -8.46 -11.35 -3.75
C LEU A 370 -9.69 -12.18 -4.14
N ALA A 371 -10.82 -11.53 -4.33
CA ALA A 371 -12.06 -12.21 -4.67
C ALA A 371 -11.99 -12.95 -6.01
N ARG A 372 -11.32 -12.38 -7.02
CA ARG A 372 -11.04 -13.05 -8.32
C ARG A 372 -10.20 -14.31 -8.12
N ASP A 373 -9.14 -14.23 -7.33
CA ASP A 373 -8.24 -15.36 -7.11
C ASP A 373 -8.91 -16.46 -6.29
N LEU A 374 -9.72 -16.11 -5.28
CA LEU A 374 -10.52 -17.06 -4.53
C LEU A 374 -11.57 -17.79 -5.40
N GLN A 375 -12.12 -17.12 -6.43
CA GLN A 375 -13.04 -17.73 -7.37
C GLN A 375 -12.36 -18.81 -8.22
N ARG A 376 -11.06 -18.70 -8.49
CA ARG A 376 -10.24 -19.64 -9.24
C ARG A 376 -9.80 -20.87 -8.44
N MET A 377 -9.93 -20.80 -7.09
CA MET A 377 -9.53 -21.86 -6.16
C MET A 377 -10.79 -22.52 -5.54
N ASP A 378 -11.52 -23.27 -6.36
CA ASP A 378 -12.80 -23.89 -5.99
C ASP A 378 -12.66 -25.09 -5.06
N SER A 379 -11.52 -25.78 -5.06
CA SER A 379 -11.17 -26.86 -4.13
C SER A 379 -10.85 -26.36 -2.71
N LEU A 380 -10.77 -25.04 -2.53
CA LEU A 380 -10.48 -24.42 -1.24
C LEU A 380 -11.70 -23.61 -0.75
N ARG A 381 -12.12 -23.86 0.48
CA ARG A 381 -13.15 -23.05 1.16
C ARG A 381 -12.50 -21.93 1.97
N LEU A 382 -13.14 -20.78 1.98
CA LEU A 382 -12.77 -19.66 2.85
C LEU A 382 -13.31 -19.95 4.26
N THR A 383 -12.40 -20.13 5.23
CA THR A 383 -12.76 -20.45 6.63
C THR A 383 -12.69 -19.24 7.54
N ARG A 384 -11.85 -18.26 7.20
CA ARG A 384 -11.71 -17.02 7.97
C ARG A 384 -11.29 -15.87 7.07
N VAL A 385 -11.75 -14.67 7.40
CA VAL A 385 -11.31 -13.42 6.78
C VAL A 385 -11.20 -12.33 7.84
N GLN A 386 -10.10 -11.58 7.82
CA GLN A 386 -9.84 -10.44 8.70
C GLN A 386 -9.33 -9.28 7.87
N ALA A 387 -9.89 -8.10 8.07
CA ALA A 387 -9.41 -6.86 7.48
C ALA A 387 -8.50 -6.10 8.44
N PHE A 388 -7.60 -5.26 7.89
CA PHE A 388 -6.68 -4.42 8.65
C PHE A 388 -6.63 -3.04 8.06
N ASP A 389 -6.66 -2.01 8.90
CA ASP A 389 -6.45 -0.63 8.47
C ASP A 389 -4.96 -0.29 8.40
N LEU A 390 -4.29 -0.85 7.40
CA LEU A 390 -2.85 -0.61 7.16
C LEU A 390 -2.58 0.83 6.67
N PHE A 391 -3.59 1.47 6.04
CA PHE A 391 -3.47 2.79 5.41
C PHE A 391 -4.60 3.73 5.83
N PRO A 392 -4.65 4.18 7.09
CA PRO A 392 -5.64 5.16 7.55
C PRO A 392 -5.75 6.37 6.63
N GLN A 393 -6.92 6.98 6.55
CA GLN A 393 -7.25 8.13 5.70
C GLN A 393 -7.29 7.83 4.20
N THR A 394 -6.96 6.59 3.78
CA THR A 394 -7.03 6.18 2.37
C THR A 394 -8.14 5.16 2.15
N SER A 395 -8.45 4.86 0.90
CA SER A 395 -9.44 3.83 0.55
C SER A 395 -8.88 2.40 0.58
N HIS A 396 -7.59 2.23 0.82
CA HIS A 396 -6.95 0.92 0.83
C HIS A 396 -7.29 0.15 2.10
N VAL A 397 -7.41 -1.17 1.96
CA VAL A 397 -7.61 -2.11 3.06
C VAL A 397 -6.73 -3.33 2.82
N GLU A 398 -6.06 -3.80 3.87
CA GLU A 398 -5.33 -5.05 3.84
C GLU A 398 -6.23 -6.17 4.36
N THR A 399 -6.19 -7.34 3.75
CA THR A 399 -7.07 -8.45 4.08
C THR A 399 -6.25 -9.73 4.21
N VAL A 400 -6.49 -10.50 5.28
CA VAL A 400 -5.96 -11.86 5.44
C VAL A 400 -7.11 -12.83 5.30
N ALA A 401 -7.01 -13.71 4.32
CA ALA A 401 -7.97 -14.79 4.06
C ALA A 401 -7.32 -16.14 4.37
N VAL A 402 -8.04 -17.00 5.08
CA VAL A 402 -7.62 -18.37 5.43
C VAL A 402 -8.46 -19.34 4.63
N LEU A 403 -7.79 -20.22 3.90
CA LEU A 403 -8.43 -21.22 3.06
C LEU A 403 -7.99 -22.62 3.49
N GLU A 404 -8.91 -23.55 3.44
CA GLU A 404 -8.71 -24.97 3.74
C GLU A 404 -9.40 -25.81 2.67
N PRO A 405 -9.00 -27.06 2.47
CA PRO A 405 -9.69 -27.97 1.54
C PRO A 405 -11.19 -28.06 1.80
N VAL A 406 -11.99 -28.23 0.73
CA VAL A 406 -13.44 -28.43 0.78
C VAL A 406 -13.77 -29.77 1.44
#